data_b7eb9b937b8801cad15cfb217eb0d8c4
#
_entry.id   b7eb9b937b8801cad15cfb217eb0d8c4
#
_cell.length_a   1.000
_cell.length_b   1.000
_cell.length_c   1.000
_cell.angle_alpha   90.00
_cell.angle_beta   90.00
_cell.angle_gamma   90.00
#
_symmetry.space_group_name_H-M   'P 1'
#
loop_
_entity.id
_entity.type
_entity.pdbx_description
1 polymer ?
#
loop_
_entity_poly.entity_id
_entity_poly.type
_entity_poly.pdbx_seq_one_letter_code
_entity_poly.pdbx_strand_id
1 'polypeptide(L)'
;MLEDINNILNSGDVPSLYKNEDYEPIFKVGKVVCMEKNLPVTKMNMFQCYLGRIKKNIHMIIAMSPLGEIFRARLRKFPSLVNCCTIDWFSEWPEEALLGVGRGQIVAEDLELEESLDACVEMFKEIH
;
A
#
# COMPACT_ATOMS: atom_id res chain seq x y z
N MET A 1 -12.23 2.85 -5.41
CA MET A 1 -10.85 2.45 -5.01
C MET A 1 -10.14 3.50 -4.16
N LEU A 2 -9.77 4.72 -4.65
CA LEU A 2 -9.08 5.72 -3.79
C LEU A 2 -9.93 6.21 -2.62
N GLU A 3 -11.24 6.28 -2.79
CA GLU A 3 -12.18 6.61 -1.73
C GLU A 3 -12.20 5.53 -0.64
N ASP A 4 -12.18 4.25 -1.02
CA ASP A 4 -12.14 3.13 -0.09
C ASP A 4 -10.81 3.11 0.67
N ILE A 5 -9.69 3.39 -0.02
CA ILE A 5 -8.38 3.56 0.60
C ILE A 5 -8.40 4.70 1.62
N ASN A 6 -8.96 5.86 1.25
CA ASN A 6 -9.09 6.98 2.16
C ASN A 6 -9.94 6.62 3.39
N ASN A 7 -11.02 5.86 3.22
CA ASN A 7 -11.87 5.39 4.31
C ASN A 7 -11.12 4.40 5.23
N ILE A 8 -10.37 3.46 4.66
CA ILE A 8 -9.54 2.52 5.43
C ILE A 8 -8.48 3.27 6.25
N LEU A 9 -7.78 4.22 5.64
CA LEU A 9 -6.75 5.01 6.32
C LEU A 9 -7.34 5.86 7.44
N ASN A 10 -8.54 6.41 7.24
CA ASN A 10 -9.19 7.31 8.18
C ASN A 10 -9.87 6.54 9.33
N SER A 11 -10.90 5.76 9.01
CA SER A 11 -11.75 5.05 9.99
C SER A 11 -11.42 3.57 10.15
N GLY A 12 -10.78 2.95 9.16
CA GLY A 12 -10.62 1.50 9.06
C GLY A 12 -11.84 0.79 8.51
N ASP A 13 -12.90 1.53 8.17
CA ASP A 13 -14.16 1.00 7.69
C ASP A 13 -14.43 1.45 6.25
N VAL A 14 -14.92 0.53 5.44
CA VAL A 14 -15.38 0.80 4.08
C VAL A 14 -16.89 0.61 4.02
N PRO A 15 -17.65 1.64 3.67
CA PRO A 15 -19.10 1.54 3.61
C PRO A 15 -19.57 0.40 2.70
N SER A 16 -20.54 -0.35 3.17
CA SER A 16 -21.14 -1.48 2.44
C SER A 16 -20.18 -2.64 2.05
N LEU A 17 -19.03 -2.72 2.71
CA LEU A 17 -18.07 -3.81 2.49
C LEU A 17 -18.62 -5.14 3.04
N TYR A 18 -19.19 -5.10 4.25
CA TYR A 18 -19.69 -6.28 4.94
C TYR A 18 -21.17 -6.54 4.67
N LYS A 19 -21.51 -7.78 4.36
CA LYS A 19 -22.87 -8.26 4.28
C LYS A 19 -23.37 -8.68 5.68
N ASN A 20 -24.66 -8.88 5.82
CA ASN A 20 -25.25 -9.30 7.10
C ASN A 20 -24.66 -10.61 7.66
N GLU A 21 -24.27 -11.51 6.78
CA GLU A 21 -23.62 -12.80 7.09
C GLU A 21 -22.23 -12.62 7.72
N ASP A 22 -21.53 -11.55 7.35
CA ASP A 22 -20.16 -11.31 7.79
C ASP A 22 -20.08 -10.75 9.23
N TYR A 23 -21.18 -10.17 9.72
CA TYR A 23 -21.19 -9.55 11.05
C TYR A 23 -21.07 -10.55 12.19
N GLU A 24 -21.55 -11.78 12.04
CA GLU A 24 -21.47 -12.79 13.09
C GLU A 24 -20.02 -13.15 13.45
N PRO A 25 -19.15 -13.55 12.51
CA PRO A 25 -17.74 -13.78 12.79
C PRO A 25 -17.00 -12.51 13.25
N ILE A 26 -17.35 -11.33 12.72
CA ILE A 26 -16.78 -10.04 13.13
C ILE A 26 -17.06 -9.78 14.62
N PHE A 27 -18.30 -9.95 15.06
CA PHE A 27 -18.67 -9.75 16.46
C PHE A 27 -18.02 -10.79 17.39
N LYS A 28 -17.82 -12.01 16.92
CA LYS A 28 -17.12 -13.04 17.69
C LYS A 28 -15.67 -12.64 18.00
N VAL A 29 -14.96 -12.12 17.00
CA VAL A 29 -13.60 -11.58 17.18
C VAL A 29 -13.61 -10.30 18.01
N GLY A 30 -14.52 -9.38 17.73
CA GLY A 30 -14.65 -8.11 18.45
C GLY A 30 -14.98 -8.30 19.94
N LYS A 31 -15.76 -9.32 20.28
CA LYS A 31 -16.09 -9.66 21.68
C LYS A 31 -14.86 -9.97 22.50
N VAL A 32 -13.93 -10.77 21.97
CA VAL A 32 -12.68 -11.11 22.65
C VAL A 32 -11.89 -9.86 22.98
N VAL A 33 -11.72 -8.99 21.98
CA VAL A 33 -10.98 -7.71 22.14
C VAL A 33 -11.67 -6.76 23.10
N CYS A 34 -13.02 -6.72 23.12
CA CYS A 34 -13.77 -5.92 24.09
C CYS A 34 -13.53 -6.41 25.53
N MET A 35 -13.51 -7.73 25.74
CA MET A 35 -13.25 -8.32 27.06
C MET A 35 -11.82 -8.01 27.55
N GLU A 36 -10.82 -8.13 26.66
CA GLU A 36 -9.43 -7.78 26.97
C GLU A 36 -9.27 -6.30 27.37
N LYS A 37 -10.08 -5.42 26.78
CA LYS A 37 -10.05 -3.97 27.05
C LYS A 37 -11.01 -3.53 28.15
N ASN A 38 -11.72 -4.43 28.81
CA ASN A 38 -12.76 -4.14 29.80
C ASN A 38 -13.84 -3.18 29.28
N LEU A 39 -14.23 -3.29 28.00
CA LEU A 39 -15.27 -2.49 27.39
C LEU A 39 -16.63 -3.22 27.42
N PRO A 40 -17.75 -2.48 27.50
CA PRO A 40 -19.08 -3.06 27.40
C PRO A 40 -19.24 -3.84 26.09
N VAL A 41 -19.76 -5.09 26.18
CA VAL A 41 -19.94 -5.96 25.01
C VAL A 41 -21.23 -5.58 24.29
N THR A 42 -21.19 -4.50 23.52
CA THR A 42 -22.25 -4.03 22.63
C THR A 42 -21.86 -4.28 21.18
N LYS A 43 -22.83 -4.39 20.27
CA LYS A 43 -22.57 -4.57 18.83
C LYS A 43 -21.63 -3.47 18.30
N MET A 44 -21.85 -2.23 18.73
CA MET A 44 -21.05 -1.07 18.33
C MET A 44 -19.60 -1.22 18.83
N ASN A 45 -19.40 -1.53 20.10
CA ASN A 45 -18.05 -1.68 20.67
C ASN A 45 -17.31 -2.88 20.07
N MET A 46 -18.00 -4.00 19.84
CA MET A 46 -17.40 -5.15 19.18
C MET A 46 -16.93 -4.81 17.76
N PHE A 47 -17.73 -4.08 16.99
CA PHE A 47 -17.35 -3.63 15.65
C PHE A 47 -16.17 -2.65 15.70
N GLN A 48 -16.20 -1.65 16.59
CA GLN A 48 -15.09 -0.71 16.77
C GLN A 48 -13.79 -1.39 17.21
N CYS A 49 -13.87 -2.37 18.10
CA CYS A 49 -12.72 -3.17 18.49
C CYS A 49 -12.14 -3.99 17.33
N TYR A 50 -13.00 -4.53 16.48
CA TYR A 50 -12.62 -5.22 15.26
C TYR A 50 -11.91 -4.28 14.28
N LEU A 51 -12.49 -3.10 13.99
CA LEU A 51 -11.88 -2.09 13.14
C LEU A 51 -10.52 -1.61 13.68
N GLY A 52 -10.41 -1.41 14.98
CA GLY A 52 -9.15 -1.05 15.63
C GLY A 52 -8.07 -2.12 15.44
N ARG A 53 -8.45 -3.42 15.45
CA ARG A 53 -7.54 -4.52 15.15
C ARG A 53 -7.11 -4.52 13.69
N ILE A 54 -8.03 -4.26 12.76
CA ILE A 54 -7.72 -4.11 11.34
C ILE A 54 -6.69 -2.99 11.14
N LYS A 55 -6.98 -1.78 11.64
CA LYS A 55 -6.06 -0.63 11.51
C LYS A 55 -4.66 -0.91 12.05
N LYS A 56 -4.55 -1.68 13.13
CA LYS A 56 -3.26 -2.02 13.73
C LYS A 56 -2.45 -3.00 12.87
N ASN A 57 -3.12 -3.89 12.13
CA ASN A 57 -2.48 -5.00 11.41
C ASN A 57 -2.43 -4.80 9.89
N ILE A 58 -3.13 -3.79 9.35
CA ILE A 58 -3.08 -3.45 7.94
C ILE A 58 -1.94 -2.47 7.69
N HIS A 59 -1.11 -2.77 6.70
CA HIS A 59 -0.06 -1.89 6.19
C HIS A 59 -0.31 -1.69 4.71
N MET A 60 -0.41 -0.43 4.30
CA MET A 60 -0.78 -0.09 2.93
C MET A 60 0.38 0.63 2.24
N ILE A 61 0.76 0.12 1.09
CA ILE A 61 1.75 0.74 0.21
C ILE A 61 1.04 1.16 -1.07
N ILE A 62 1.17 2.42 -1.43
CA ILE A 62 0.51 3.01 -2.60
C ILE A 62 1.60 3.58 -3.50
N ALA A 63 1.73 3.01 -4.70
CA ALA A 63 2.63 3.53 -5.72
C ALA A 63 1.84 4.37 -6.72
N MET A 64 2.25 5.62 -6.89
CA MET A 64 1.62 6.57 -7.81
C MET A 64 2.66 7.43 -8.50
N SER A 65 2.40 7.81 -9.76
CA SER A 65 3.19 8.84 -10.42
C SER A 65 2.87 10.22 -9.82
N PRO A 66 3.88 10.99 -9.40
CA PRO A 66 3.69 12.34 -8.85
C PRO A 66 3.41 13.39 -9.93
N LEU A 67 3.39 13.00 -11.20
CA LEU A 67 3.29 13.91 -12.33
C LEU A 67 1.86 14.38 -12.60
N GLY A 68 1.72 15.67 -12.83
CA GLY A 68 0.53 16.31 -13.38
C GLY A 68 -0.54 16.73 -12.37
N GLU A 69 -1.55 17.41 -12.90
CA GLU A 69 -2.69 17.93 -12.15
C GLU A 69 -3.55 16.83 -11.52
N ILE A 70 -3.56 15.64 -12.12
CA ILE A 70 -4.34 14.49 -11.62
C ILE A 70 -3.87 14.07 -10.22
N PHE A 71 -2.56 14.03 -9.99
CA PHE A 71 -1.98 13.71 -8.69
C PHE A 71 -2.37 14.76 -7.64
N ARG A 72 -2.21 16.04 -7.96
CA ARG A 72 -2.59 17.15 -7.06
C ARG A 72 -4.08 17.16 -6.74
N ALA A 73 -4.93 16.89 -7.73
CA ALA A 73 -6.37 16.78 -7.53
C ALA A 73 -6.74 15.60 -6.62
N ARG A 74 -6.05 14.46 -6.75
CA ARG A 74 -6.24 13.30 -5.87
C ARG A 74 -5.86 13.60 -4.44
N LEU A 75 -4.73 14.25 -4.19
CA LEU A 75 -4.30 14.63 -2.84
C LEU A 75 -5.27 15.61 -2.18
N ARG A 76 -5.80 16.59 -2.94
CA ARG A 76 -6.84 17.51 -2.42
C ARG A 76 -8.14 16.80 -2.10
N LYS A 77 -8.55 15.83 -2.92
CA LYS A 77 -9.79 15.08 -2.72
C LYS A 77 -9.71 14.06 -1.59
N PHE A 78 -8.53 13.50 -1.36
CA PHE A 78 -8.30 12.42 -0.41
C PHE A 78 -7.16 12.78 0.57
N PRO A 79 -7.42 13.65 1.54
CA PRO A 79 -6.39 14.18 2.43
C PRO A 79 -5.73 13.13 3.31
N SER A 80 -6.39 11.98 3.56
CA SER A 80 -5.78 10.89 4.34
C SER A 80 -4.56 10.26 3.66
N LEU A 81 -4.43 10.36 2.33
CA LEU A 81 -3.23 9.94 1.62
C LEU A 81 -1.99 10.73 2.02
N VAL A 82 -2.16 11.99 2.44
CA VAL A 82 -1.07 12.84 2.94
C VAL A 82 -0.92 12.73 4.45
N ASN A 83 -2.06 12.78 5.18
CA ASN A 83 -2.04 12.89 6.63
C ASN A 83 -1.76 11.57 7.36
N CYS A 84 -2.07 10.43 6.71
CA CYS A 84 -1.96 9.10 7.32
C CYS A 84 -0.84 8.25 6.70
N CYS A 85 -0.12 8.74 5.70
CA CYS A 85 0.95 8.02 5.02
C CYS A 85 2.26 8.82 5.06
N THR A 86 3.38 8.10 5.09
CA THR A 86 4.69 8.68 4.78
C THR A 86 4.83 8.70 3.26
N ILE A 87 5.35 9.80 2.71
CA ILE A 87 5.55 9.95 1.27
C ILE A 87 7.05 9.86 1.00
N ASP A 88 7.44 8.86 0.24
CA ASP A 88 8.77 8.69 -0.28
C ASP A 88 8.81 9.12 -1.75
N TRP A 89 9.64 10.08 -2.08
CA TRP A 89 9.78 10.61 -3.42
C TRP A 89 10.92 9.91 -4.16
N PHE A 90 10.59 9.24 -5.24
CA PHE A 90 11.55 8.65 -6.16
C PHE A 90 11.62 9.52 -7.42
N SER A 91 12.67 10.32 -7.56
CA SER A 91 12.85 11.23 -8.70
C SER A 91 13.72 10.64 -9.80
N GLU A 92 14.85 10.09 -9.42
CA GLU A 92 15.82 9.52 -10.35
C GLU A 92 16.27 8.16 -9.84
N TRP A 93 16.58 7.28 -10.75
CA TRP A 93 17.13 5.97 -10.40
C TRP A 93 18.61 6.12 -10.06
N PRO A 94 19.07 5.59 -8.91
CA PRO A 94 20.51 5.51 -8.63
C PRO A 94 21.22 4.67 -9.69
N GLU A 95 22.44 5.03 -10.02
CA GLU A 95 23.26 4.32 -11.01
C GLU A 95 23.35 2.82 -10.73
N GLU A 96 23.58 2.43 -9.48
CA GLU A 96 23.62 1.03 -9.05
C GLU A 96 22.31 0.28 -9.32
N ALA A 97 21.16 0.95 -9.19
CA ALA A 97 19.87 0.35 -9.48
C ALA A 97 19.66 0.16 -10.99
N LEU A 98 20.08 1.12 -11.82
CA LEU A 98 20.02 1.00 -13.28
C LEU A 98 20.89 -0.17 -13.77
N LEU A 99 22.12 -0.24 -13.29
CA LEU A 99 23.04 -1.36 -13.61
C LEU A 99 22.50 -2.70 -13.14
N GLY A 100 21.94 -2.75 -11.92
CA GLY A 100 21.34 -3.96 -11.36
C GLY A 100 20.13 -4.47 -12.15
N VAL A 101 19.22 -3.58 -12.52
CA VAL A 101 18.03 -3.91 -13.33
C VAL A 101 18.45 -4.31 -14.75
N GLY A 102 19.35 -3.55 -15.38
CA GLY A 102 19.88 -3.88 -16.71
C GLY A 102 20.50 -5.27 -16.76
N ARG A 103 21.36 -5.58 -15.80
CA ARG A 103 21.98 -6.92 -15.68
C ARG A 103 20.95 -8.01 -15.44
N GLY A 104 19.99 -7.78 -14.53
CA GLY A 104 18.92 -8.73 -14.23
C GLY A 104 18.04 -9.05 -15.44
N GLN A 105 17.71 -8.07 -16.26
CA GLN A 105 16.92 -8.25 -17.49
C GLN A 105 17.68 -9.06 -18.55
N ILE A 106 18.95 -8.74 -18.79
CA ILE A 106 19.77 -9.46 -19.77
C ILE A 106 19.91 -10.94 -19.37
N VAL A 107 20.15 -11.21 -18.08
CA VAL A 107 20.26 -12.57 -17.56
C VAL A 107 18.92 -13.31 -17.63
N ALA A 108 17.81 -12.65 -17.33
CA ALA A 108 16.47 -13.25 -17.38
C ALA A 108 16.04 -13.64 -18.79
N GLU A 109 16.49 -12.90 -19.81
CA GLU A 109 16.21 -13.20 -21.23
C GLU A 109 17.19 -14.21 -21.84
N ASP A 110 18.08 -14.77 -21.03
CA ASP A 110 19.08 -15.79 -21.42
C ASP A 110 19.90 -15.38 -22.68
N LEU A 111 20.25 -14.10 -22.71
CA LEU A 111 21.10 -13.57 -23.78
C LEU A 111 22.55 -13.95 -23.50
N GLU A 112 23.13 -14.77 -24.39
CA GLU A 112 24.52 -15.24 -24.32
C GLU A 112 25.51 -14.11 -24.65
N LEU A 113 25.57 -13.09 -23.78
CA LEU A 113 26.42 -11.90 -23.98
C LEU A 113 27.79 -11.99 -23.33
N GLU A 114 28.07 -13.07 -22.59
CA GLU A 114 29.31 -13.36 -21.87
C GLU A 114 30.24 -12.14 -21.62
N GLU A 115 31.22 -11.91 -22.51
CA GLU A 115 32.20 -10.81 -22.40
C GLU A 115 31.57 -9.41 -22.65
N SER A 116 30.44 -9.33 -23.35
CA SER A 116 29.78 -8.08 -23.70
C SER A 116 28.72 -7.63 -22.69
N LEU A 117 28.44 -8.44 -21.67
CA LEU A 117 27.39 -8.18 -20.68
C LEU A 117 27.58 -6.81 -19.99
N ASP A 118 28.75 -6.55 -19.49
CA ASP A 118 29.02 -5.31 -18.76
C ASP A 118 28.95 -4.07 -19.67
N ALA A 119 29.41 -4.18 -20.91
CA ALA A 119 29.28 -3.11 -21.89
C ALA A 119 27.83 -2.83 -22.26
N CYS A 120 26.99 -3.86 -22.40
CA CYS A 120 25.56 -3.69 -22.63
C CYS A 120 24.85 -3.06 -21.44
N VAL A 121 25.18 -3.45 -20.22
CA VAL A 121 24.62 -2.88 -18.99
C VAL A 121 24.98 -1.39 -18.86
N GLU A 122 26.22 -1.00 -19.14
CA GLU A 122 26.65 0.39 -19.16
C GLU A 122 25.92 1.20 -20.24
N MET A 123 25.70 0.63 -21.42
CA MET A 123 24.94 1.27 -22.48
C MET A 123 23.49 1.54 -22.07
N PHE A 124 22.85 0.62 -21.36
CA PHE A 124 21.48 0.84 -20.83
C PHE A 124 21.43 2.00 -19.83
N LYS A 125 22.45 2.13 -18.99
CA LYS A 125 22.56 3.28 -18.07
C LYS A 125 22.67 4.60 -18.81
N GLU A 126 23.48 4.67 -19.87
CA GLU A 126 23.66 5.89 -20.65
C GLU A 126 22.41 6.31 -21.47
N ILE A 127 21.60 5.34 -21.87
CA ILE A 127 20.36 5.60 -22.66
C ILE A 127 19.22 6.07 -21.73
N HIS A 128 19.17 5.67 -20.48
CA HIS A 128 18.10 6.01 -19.54
C HIS A 128 18.28 7.43 -18.98
#